data_3053e74c559c255162b0f94914162030
#
_entry.id   3053e74c559c255162b0f94914162030
#
_cell.length_a   1.000
_cell.length_b   1.000
_cell.length_c   1.000
_cell.angle_alpha   90.00
_cell.angle_beta   90.00
_cell.angle_gamma   90.00
#
_symmetry.space_group_name_H-M   'P 1'
#
loop_
_entity.id
_entity.type
_entity.pdbx_description
1 polymer ?
#
loop_
_entity_poly.entity_id
_entity_poly.type
_entity_poly.pdbx_seq_one_letter_code
_entity_poly.pdbx_strand_id
1 'polypeptide(L)'
;MSITSYRAVEPLYIVTIRNNTQAETMLKAWVKSNRIEHANVNGNRMMLHDQRGFEQFRVTWKHDVDSITVWDTWNRRHIYLD
;
A
#
# COMPACT_ATOMS: atom_id res chain seq x y z
N MET A 1 18.38 -11.85 18.70
CA MET A 1 18.38 -11.21 18.09
C MET A 1 17.64 -10.41 17.16
N SER A 2 18.09 -9.29 17.05
CA SER A 2 17.44 -8.29 16.28
C SER A 2 17.35 -8.62 14.82
N ILE A 3 18.08 -9.58 14.37
CA ILE A 3 18.07 -9.92 12.98
C ILE A 3 16.73 -10.38 12.49
N THR A 4 15.98 -11.04 13.33
CA THR A 4 14.69 -11.52 12.89
C THR A 4 13.74 -10.40 12.57
N SER A 5 13.97 -9.20 13.09
CA SER A 5 13.07 -8.12 12.79
C SER A 5 13.11 -7.71 11.33
N TYR A 6 14.18 -8.02 10.61
CA TYR A 6 14.24 -7.67 9.21
C TYR A 6 13.33 -8.51 8.36
N ARG A 7 13.02 -9.71 8.80
CA ARG A 7 12.13 -10.52 8.03
C ARG A 7 10.72 -10.01 8.07
N ALA A 8 10.40 -9.33 9.14
CA ALA A 8 9.07 -8.77 9.28
C ALA A 8 8.85 -7.58 8.36
N VAL A 9 9.89 -7.17 7.65
CA VAL A 9 9.78 -6.03 6.76
C VAL A 9 9.11 -6.37 5.45
N GLU A 10 8.88 -7.63 5.19
CA GLU A 10 8.18 -7.99 3.97
C GLU A 10 6.79 -7.37 3.97
N PRO A 11 6.37 -6.84 2.84
CA PRO A 11 5.07 -6.19 2.80
C PRO A 11 3.93 -7.17 2.95
N LEU A 12 2.87 -6.73 3.61
CA LEU A 12 1.63 -7.49 3.68
C LEU A 12 0.79 -7.23 2.45
N TYR A 13 0.83 -6.00 1.94
CA TYR A 13 0.03 -5.60 0.79
C TYR A 13 0.87 -4.78 -0.18
N ILE A 14 0.65 -5.00 -1.45
CA ILE A 14 1.28 -4.20 -2.50
C ILE A 14 0.17 -3.52 -3.28
N VAL A 15 0.12 -2.20 -3.18
CA VAL A 15 -0.87 -1.39 -3.86
C VAL A 15 -0.30 -0.94 -5.18
N THR A 16 -1.07 -1.05 -6.25
CA THR A 16 -0.67 -0.55 -7.57
C THR A 16 -1.76 0.36 -8.10
N ILE A 17 -1.36 1.56 -8.52
CA ILE A 17 -2.27 2.50 -9.13
C ILE A 17 -1.91 2.62 -10.60
N ARG A 18 -2.85 2.28 -11.47
CA ARG A 18 -2.63 2.29 -12.91
C ARG A 18 -3.21 3.52 -13.55
N ASN A 19 -2.69 3.85 -14.72
CA ASN A 19 -3.23 4.94 -15.53
C ASN A 19 -3.26 6.30 -14.83
N ASN A 20 -2.27 6.53 -13.98
CA ASN A 20 -2.19 7.79 -13.26
C ASN A 20 -0.73 8.23 -13.19
N THR A 21 -0.39 9.26 -13.96
CA THR A 21 1.00 9.75 -14.00
C THR A 21 1.41 10.44 -12.71
N GLN A 22 0.45 10.78 -11.86
CA GLN A 22 0.72 11.44 -10.59
C GLN A 22 0.71 10.46 -9.43
N ALA A 23 0.66 9.17 -9.72
CA ALA A 23 0.48 8.16 -8.67
C ALA A 23 1.55 8.25 -7.58
N GLU A 24 2.80 8.36 -7.98
CA GLU A 24 3.89 8.41 -7.01
C GLU A 24 3.75 9.61 -6.08
N THR A 25 3.50 10.76 -6.65
CA THR A 25 3.34 11.98 -5.87
C THR A 25 2.16 11.87 -4.92
N MET A 26 1.05 11.35 -5.40
CA MET A 26 -0.14 11.19 -4.59
C MET A 26 0.06 10.21 -3.45
N LEU A 27 0.69 9.09 -3.75
CA LEU A 27 0.95 8.08 -2.72
C LEU A 27 1.89 8.59 -1.65
N LYS A 28 2.95 9.29 -2.05
CA LYS A 28 3.89 9.83 -1.08
C LYS A 28 3.22 10.88 -0.21
N ALA A 29 2.39 11.73 -0.80
CA ALA A 29 1.67 12.73 -0.04
C ALA A 29 0.70 12.11 0.95
N TRP A 30 0.01 11.06 0.51
CA TRP A 30 -0.94 10.37 1.37
C TRP A 30 -0.25 9.71 2.57
N VAL A 31 0.88 9.05 2.32
CA VAL A 31 1.66 8.42 3.40
C VAL A 31 2.08 9.45 4.42
N LYS A 32 2.55 10.60 3.94
CA LYS A 32 3.02 11.64 4.84
C LYS A 32 1.87 12.27 5.62
N SER A 33 0.77 12.58 4.93
CA SER A 33 -0.34 13.27 5.56
C SER A 33 -1.04 12.43 6.61
N ASN A 34 -1.08 11.13 6.39
CA ASN A 34 -1.76 10.23 7.30
C ASN A 34 -0.82 9.55 8.27
N ARG A 35 0.45 9.95 8.23
CA ARG A 35 1.46 9.40 9.14
C ARG A 35 1.49 7.88 9.10
N ILE A 36 1.47 7.35 7.89
CA ILE A 36 1.49 5.91 7.71
C ILE A 36 2.92 5.44 7.95
N GLU A 37 3.08 4.60 8.95
CA GLU A 37 4.37 4.00 9.22
C GLU A 37 4.52 2.73 8.42
N HIS A 38 5.74 2.32 8.18
CA HIS A 38 6.02 1.06 7.52
C HIS A 38 5.38 0.96 6.13
N ALA A 39 5.51 2.03 5.36
CA ALA A 39 5.05 2.04 3.98
C ALA A 39 6.18 2.55 3.09
N ASN A 40 6.31 1.97 1.91
CA ASN A 40 7.29 2.39 0.94
C ASN A 40 6.62 2.64 -0.40
N VAL A 41 6.87 3.80 -0.98
CA VAL A 41 6.32 4.15 -2.28
C VAL A 41 7.44 4.09 -3.31
N ASN A 42 7.17 3.41 -4.42
CA ASN A 42 8.13 3.30 -5.51
C ASN A 42 7.36 3.37 -6.82
N GLY A 43 7.38 4.53 -7.44
CA GLY A 43 6.60 4.76 -8.64
C GLY A 43 5.12 4.67 -8.34
N ASN A 44 4.40 3.88 -9.13
CA ASN A 44 2.97 3.73 -8.95
C ASN A 44 2.60 2.61 -7.99
N ARG A 45 3.57 2.14 -7.20
CA ARG A 45 3.35 1.07 -6.23
C ARG A 45 3.63 1.57 -4.83
N MET A 46 2.87 1.03 -3.89
CA MET A 46 3.11 1.30 -2.49
C MET A 46 3.06 -0.03 -1.74
N MET A 47 4.08 -0.28 -0.94
CA MET A 47 4.14 -1.48 -0.13
C MET A 47 3.74 -1.12 1.29
N LEU A 48 2.70 -1.78 1.78
CA LEU A 48 2.20 -1.58 3.13
C LEU A 48 2.63 -2.78 3.98
N HIS A 49 3.28 -2.49 5.09
CA HIS A 49 3.88 -3.53 5.91
C HIS A 49 3.05 -3.89 7.15
N ASP A 50 1.93 -3.22 7.36
CA ASP A 50 1.06 -3.60 8.47
C ASP A 50 -0.40 -3.42 8.07
N GLN A 51 -1.26 -4.04 8.88
CA GLN A 51 -2.69 -4.05 8.62
C GLN A 51 -3.31 -2.66 8.77
N ARG A 52 -2.78 -1.87 9.69
CA ARG A 52 -3.34 -0.55 9.94
C ARG A 52 -3.19 0.36 8.73
N GLY A 53 -2.04 0.30 8.08
CA GLY A 53 -1.84 1.10 6.88
C GLY A 53 -2.81 0.73 5.79
N PHE A 54 -3.08 -0.55 5.63
CA PHE A 54 -4.03 -1.02 4.62
C PHE A 54 -5.45 -0.58 4.94
N GLU A 55 -5.87 -0.67 6.20
CA GLU A 55 -7.21 -0.24 6.57
C GLU A 55 -7.39 1.25 6.32
N GLN A 56 -6.40 2.03 6.61
CA GLN A 56 -6.45 3.46 6.34
C GLN A 56 -6.53 3.73 4.84
N PHE A 57 -5.79 2.96 4.07
CA PHE A 57 -5.80 3.09 2.62
C PHE A 57 -7.19 2.79 2.05
N ARG A 58 -7.82 1.73 2.52
CA ARG A 58 -9.14 1.34 2.04
C ARG A 58 -10.16 2.45 2.24
N VAL A 59 -10.13 3.07 3.41
CA VAL A 59 -11.08 4.12 3.72
C VAL A 59 -10.88 5.32 2.80
N THR A 60 -9.62 5.65 2.53
CA THR A 60 -9.31 6.84 1.76
C THR A 60 -9.55 6.66 0.27
N TRP A 61 -9.18 5.50 -0.27
CA TRP A 61 -9.09 5.31 -1.71
C TRP A 61 -10.17 4.42 -2.30
N LYS A 62 -11.17 4.08 -1.55
CA LYS A 62 -12.16 3.09 -1.99
C LYS A 62 -12.94 3.50 -3.23
N HIS A 63 -12.97 4.78 -3.54
CA HIS A 63 -13.72 5.27 -4.69
C HIS A 63 -12.93 5.26 -5.99
N ASP A 64 -11.67 4.84 -5.93
CA ASP A 64 -10.82 4.84 -7.11
C ASP A 64 -10.59 3.43 -7.62
N VAL A 65 -11.63 2.62 -7.58
CA VAL A 65 -11.50 1.18 -7.76
C VAL A 65 -10.99 0.73 -9.12
N ASP A 66 -11.30 1.48 -10.16
CA ASP A 66 -10.98 1.02 -11.51
C ASP A 66 -9.48 0.99 -11.80
N SER A 67 -8.72 1.82 -11.11
CA SER A 67 -7.29 1.90 -11.37
C SER A 67 -6.44 1.41 -10.24
N ILE A 68 -7.04 0.93 -9.16
CA ILE A 68 -6.28 0.53 -7.98
C ILE A 68 -6.47 -0.96 -7.73
N THR A 69 -5.36 -1.68 -7.63
CA THR A 69 -5.39 -3.08 -7.22
C THR A 69 -4.46 -3.26 -6.04
N VAL A 70 -4.80 -4.20 -5.20
CA VAL A 70 -4.00 -4.52 -4.02
C VAL A 70 -3.67 -6.00 -4.08
N TRP A 71 -2.39 -6.33 -3.94
CA TRP A 71 -1.95 -7.71 -3.86
C TRP A 71 -1.77 -8.06 -2.39
N ASP A 72 -2.50 -9.08 -1.94
CA ASP A 72 -2.39 -9.61 -0.59
C ASP A 72 -1.33 -10.69 -0.61
N THR A 73 -0.18 -10.42 -0.04
CA THR A 73 0.95 -11.34 -0.12
C THR A 73 0.74 -12.60 0.71
N TRP A 74 -0.05 -12.50 1.77
CA TRP A 74 -0.30 -13.66 2.62
C TRP A 74 -1.19 -14.67 1.95
N ASN A 75 -2.29 -14.20 1.38
CA ASN A 75 -3.26 -15.08 0.75
C ASN A 75 -3.03 -15.23 -0.75
N ARG A 76 -2.04 -14.52 -1.28
CA ARG A 76 -1.63 -14.60 -2.68
C ARG A 76 -2.80 -14.37 -3.62
N ARG A 77 -3.48 -13.27 -3.42
CA ARG A 77 -4.62 -12.93 -4.26
C ARG A 77 -4.73 -11.42 -4.38
N HIS A 78 -5.40 -10.97 -5.43
CA HIS A 78 -5.72 -9.57 -5.58
C HIS A 78 -6.98 -9.24 -4.80
N ILE A 79 -6.98 -8.05 -4.20
CA ILE A 79 -8.14 -7.51 -3.52
C ILE A 79 -8.55 -6.26 -4.28
N TYR A 80 -9.82 -6.16 -4.61
CA TYR A 80 -10.35 -4.99 -5.30
C TYR A 80 -11.11 -4.13 -4.30
N LEU A 81 -10.83 -2.82 -4.35
CA LEU A 81 -11.47 -1.88 -3.44
C LEU A 81 -12.74 -1.36 -4.09
N ASP A 82 -13.87 -1.78 -3.67
CA ASP A 82 -15.11 -1.22 -4.23
C ASP A 82 -16.22 -1.14 -3.19
#